data_325b1d0356019b27f28731ba3dedd770
#
_entry.id   325b1d0356019b27f28731ba3dedd770
#
_cell.length_a   1.000
_cell.length_b   1.000
_cell.length_c   1.000
_cell.angle_alpha   90.00
_cell.angle_beta   90.00
_cell.angle_gamma   90.00
#
_symmetry.space_group_name_H-M   'P 1'
#
loop_
_entity.id
_entity.type
_entity.pdbx_description
1 polymer ?
#
loop_
_entity_poly.entity_id
_entity_poly.type
_entity_poly.pdbx_seq_one_letter_code
_entity_poly.pdbx_strand_id
1 'polypeptide(L)'
;MKIISSSGKGNFKLIKNDDEVCELVYTNWFSEKAKAVLNGNNIEIKPKNIWTSKVDIFKNKSQIGDITFNLKGHMVIXLEKENGKEFNYLLKNKAKWKXRFEVFNESEAHXFSLNSVNKWTKLNYDYDVEMXDYNSEFEIEELLIYCGYAANLYLAIISAV
;
A
#
# COMPACT_ATOMS: atom_id res chain seq x y z
N MET A 1 13.19 0.98 -7.31
CA MET A 1 11.79 0.55 -7.50
C MET A 1 10.89 1.77 -7.53
N LYS A 2 9.78 1.65 -8.25
CA LYS A 2 8.82 2.75 -8.40
C LYS A 2 7.40 2.22 -8.36
N ILE A 3 6.50 3.05 -7.87
CA ILE A 3 5.05 2.84 -8.01
C ILE A 3 4.58 3.88 -9.01
N ILE A 4 4.02 3.45 -10.13
CA ILE A 4 3.59 4.34 -11.22
C ILE A 4 2.08 4.26 -11.36
N SER A 5 1.40 5.38 -11.14
CA SER A 5 -0.05 5.46 -11.30
C SER A 5 -0.42 5.16 -12.76
N SER A 6 -1.40 4.27 -12.96
CA SER A 6 -1.85 3.87 -14.30
C SER A 6 -3.30 4.26 -14.58
N SER A 7 -4.03 4.80 -13.59
CA SER A 7 -5.38 5.32 -13.82
C SER A 7 -5.79 6.29 -12.73
N GLY A 8 -6.81 7.08 -13.00
CA GLY A 8 -7.41 7.97 -12.00
C GLY A 8 -8.16 7.25 -10.89
N LYS A 9 -8.43 5.95 -11.05
CA LYS A 9 -9.12 5.15 -10.04
C LYS A 9 -8.22 4.74 -8.87
N GLY A 10 -6.90 4.87 -9.05
CA GLY A 10 -5.94 4.42 -8.06
C GLY A 10 -5.07 3.26 -8.52
N ASN A 11 -5.32 2.72 -9.71
CA ASN A 11 -4.48 1.64 -10.26
C ASN A 11 -3.03 2.09 -10.33
N PHE A 12 -2.13 1.17 -10.00
CA PHE A 12 -0.70 1.47 -10.15
C PHE A 12 0.08 0.21 -10.53
N LYS A 13 1.20 0.46 -11.18
CA LYS A 13 2.17 -0.58 -11.53
C LYS A 13 3.37 -0.49 -10.63
N LEU A 14 3.88 -1.63 -10.21
CA LEU A 14 5.13 -1.75 -9.48
C LEU A 14 6.24 -2.02 -10.48
N ILE A 15 7.25 -1.16 -10.52
CA ILE A 15 8.35 -1.23 -11.48
C ILE A 15 9.64 -1.50 -10.71
N LYS A 16 10.41 -2.49 -11.18
CA LYS A 16 11.71 -2.86 -10.63
C LYS A 16 12.69 -3.01 -11.78
N ASN A 17 13.78 -2.24 -11.75
CA ASN A 17 14.78 -2.25 -12.83
C ASN A 17 14.18 -2.03 -14.22
N ASP A 18 13.22 -1.09 -14.30
CA ASP A 18 12.49 -0.70 -15.51
C ASP A 18 11.52 -1.77 -16.04
N ASP A 19 11.39 -2.90 -15.35
CA ASP A 19 10.42 -3.94 -15.72
C ASP A 19 9.18 -3.86 -14.83
N GLU A 20 8.00 -4.10 -15.41
CA GLU A 20 6.75 -4.18 -14.66
C GLU A 20 6.71 -5.51 -13.88
N VAL A 21 6.62 -5.43 -12.57
CA VAL A 21 6.51 -6.60 -11.68
C VAL A 21 5.07 -7.06 -11.58
N CYS A 22 4.15 -6.11 -11.35
CA CYS A 22 2.72 -6.38 -11.25
C CYS A 22 1.97 -5.06 -11.36
N GLU A 23 0.63 -5.18 -11.47
CA GLU A 23 -0.26 -4.03 -11.45
C GLU A 23 -1.35 -4.27 -10.41
N LEU A 24 -1.61 -3.29 -9.54
CA LEU A 24 -2.78 -3.30 -8.67
C LEU A 24 -3.91 -2.60 -9.42
N VAL A 25 -5.03 -3.30 -9.60
CA VAL A 25 -6.18 -2.81 -10.36
C VAL A 25 -7.41 -2.74 -9.45
N TYR A 26 -8.01 -1.56 -9.36
CA TYR A 26 -9.28 -1.37 -8.65
C TYR A 26 -10.40 -1.93 -9.52
N THR A 27 -11.23 -2.80 -8.94
CA THR A 27 -12.17 -3.62 -9.71
C THR A 27 -13.40 -2.88 -10.18
N ASN A 28 -13.77 -1.79 -9.51
CA ASN A 28 -14.83 -0.93 -10.03
C ASN A 28 -14.67 0.50 -9.54
N TRP A 29 -15.47 1.39 -10.11
CA TRP A 29 -15.36 2.82 -9.88
C TRP A 29 -15.72 3.24 -8.46
N PHE A 30 -16.63 2.52 -7.81
CA PHE A 30 -17.18 2.94 -6.52
C PHE A 30 -16.63 2.19 -5.33
N SER A 31 -16.00 1.05 -5.54
CA SER A 31 -15.43 0.29 -4.45
C SER A 31 -13.93 0.49 -4.38
N GLU A 32 -13.40 0.35 -3.20
CA GLU A 32 -11.94 0.38 -3.01
C GLU A 32 -11.36 -1.03 -3.09
N LYS A 33 -12.14 -1.96 -3.63
CA LYS A 33 -11.67 -3.33 -3.87
C LYS A 33 -10.65 -3.35 -5.00
N ALA A 34 -9.51 -3.98 -4.76
CA ALA A 34 -8.42 -4.02 -5.72
C ALA A 34 -7.80 -5.41 -5.77
N LYS A 35 -7.17 -5.72 -6.89
CA LYS A 35 -6.55 -7.03 -7.15
C LYS A 35 -5.18 -6.86 -7.79
N ALA A 36 -4.29 -7.80 -7.48
CA ALA A 36 -2.98 -7.90 -8.13
C ALA A 36 -2.58 -9.37 -8.22
N VAL A 37 -1.71 -9.69 -9.16
CA VAL A 37 -1.07 -11.01 -9.22
C VAL A 37 0.43 -10.77 -9.06
N LEU A 38 1.03 -11.40 -8.05
CA LEU A 38 2.46 -11.28 -7.79
C LEU A 38 3.06 -12.67 -7.64
N ASN A 39 3.99 -13.02 -8.52
CA ASN A 39 4.67 -14.32 -8.51
C ASN A 39 3.68 -15.49 -8.44
N GLY A 40 2.60 -15.41 -9.23
CA GLY A 40 1.57 -16.45 -9.28
C GLY A 40 0.56 -16.42 -8.14
N ASN A 41 0.74 -15.53 -7.16
CA ASN A 41 -0.21 -15.41 -6.04
C ASN A 41 -1.25 -14.34 -6.34
N ASN A 42 -2.52 -14.66 -6.11
CA ASN A 42 -3.63 -13.73 -6.27
C ASN A 42 -3.80 -12.94 -4.98
N ILE A 43 -3.68 -11.63 -5.08
CA ILE A 43 -3.85 -10.71 -3.96
C ILE A 43 -5.16 -9.94 -4.18
N GLU A 44 -6.00 -9.89 -3.14
CA GLU A 44 -7.20 -9.06 -3.14
C GLU A 44 -7.18 -8.19 -1.90
N ILE A 45 -7.53 -6.94 -2.08
CA ILE A 45 -7.68 -5.98 -0.98
C ILE A 45 -9.09 -5.47 -1.06
N LYS A 46 -9.89 -5.67 0.01
CA LYS A 46 -11.30 -5.29 0.01
C LYS A 46 -11.73 -4.65 1.31
N PRO A 47 -12.46 -3.52 1.26
CA PRO A 47 -13.08 -2.98 2.46
C PRO A 47 -13.96 -4.02 3.13
N LYS A 48 -13.87 -4.10 4.45
CA LYS A 48 -14.67 -5.06 5.22
C LYS A 48 -16.16 -4.77 5.08
N ASN A 49 -16.52 -3.48 5.17
CA ASN A 49 -17.88 -3.01 4.92
C ASN A 49 -17.86 -1.48 4.77
N ILE A 50 -19.03 -0.91 4.42
CA ILE A 50 -19.12 0.54 4.19
C ILE A 50 -19.04 1.39 5.46
N TRP A 51 -19.12 0.76 6.63
CA TRP A 51 -19.19 1.47 7.91
C TRP A 51 -17.86 1.53 8.65
N THR A 52 -16.88 0.76 8.23
CA THR A 52 -15.58 0.72 8.89
C THR A 52 -14.47 1.17 7.95
N SER A 53 -13.42 1.72 8.54
CA SER A 53 -12.22 2.08 7.78
C SER A 53 -11.24 0.91 7.67
N LYS A 54 -11.70 -0.29 8.03
CA LYS A 54 -10.88 -1.50 7.96
C LYS A 54 -10.99 -2.14 6.60
N VAL A 55 -9.83 -2.46 6.02
CA VAL A 55 -9.71 -3.09 4.71
C VAL A 55 -8.99 -4.43 4.91
N ASP A 56 -9.59 -5.51 4.40
CA ASP A 56 -9.03 -6.85 4.56
C ASP A 56 -8.12 -7.18 3.37
N ILE A 57 -7.04 -7.92 3.66
CA ILE A 57 -6.07 -8.40 2.67
C ILE A 57 -6.20 -9.92 2.55
N PHE A 58 -6.37 -10.40 1.32
CA PHE A 58 -6.46 -11.83 1.00
C PHE A 58 -5.33 -12.20 0.04
N LYS A 59 -4.77 -13.38 0.25
CA LYS A 59 -3.77 -13.96 -0.65
C LYS A 59 -4.24 -15.38 -0.96
N ASN A 60 -4.48 -15.67 -2.25
CA ASN A 60 -5.03 -16.95 -2.70
C ASN A 60 -6.28 -17.34 -1.92
N LYS A 61 -7.17 -16.35 -1.72
CA LYS A 61 -8.48 -16.48 -1.05
C LYS A 61 -8.42 -16.63 0.47
N SER A 62 -7.23 -16.72 1.06
CA SER A 62 -7.09 -16.75 2.53
C SER A 62 -6.81 -15.35 3.05
N GLN A 63 -7.51 -14.94 4.09
CA GLN A 63 -7.25 -13.64 4.71
C GLN A 63 -5.91 -13.69 5.43
N ILE A 64 -5.00 -12.80 5.06
CA ILE A 64 -3.65 -12.74 5.65
C ILE A 64 -3.42 -11.46 6.43
N GLY A 65 -4.37 -10.53 6.43
CA GLY A 65 -4.13 -9.29 7.15
C GLY A 65 -5.19 -8.25 6.91
N ASP A 66 -4.88 -7.04 7.32
CA ASP A 66 -5.78 -5.91 7.15
C ASP A 66 -5.01 -4.59 7.18
N ILE A 67 -5.70 -3.54 6.75
CA ILE A 67 -5.20 -2.17 6.77
C ILE A 67 -6.22 -1.35 7.58
N THR A 68 -5.75 -0.59 8.57
CA THR A 68 -6.59 0.28 9.39
C THR A 68 -5.96 1.66 9.51
N PHE A 69 -6.80 2.64 9.84
CA PHE A 69 -6.37 4.02 10.10
C PHE A 69 -6.46 4.23 11.61
N ASN A 70 -5.35 4.54 12.26
CA ASN A 70 -5.34 4.65 13.73
C ASN A 70 -5.57 6.08 14.21
N LEU A 71 -5.75 6.24 15.51
CA LEU A 71 -6.05 7.53 16.13
C LEU A 71 -4.93 8.56 16.02
N LYS A 72 -3.72 8.10 15.72
CA LYS A 72 -2.56 8.99 15.53
C LYS A 72 -2.46 9.50 14.08
N GLY A 73 -3.38 9.08 13.22
CA GLY A 73 -3.38 9.49 11.81
C GLY A 73 -2.44 8.70 10.95
N HIS A 74 -2.14 7.47 11.32
CA HIS A 74 -1.27 6.57 10.53
C HIS A 74 -2.06 5.39 9.99
N MET A 75 -1.64 4.86 8.84
CA MET A 75 -2.16 3.60 8.33
C MET A 75 -1.36 2.46 8.98
N VAL A 76 -2.06 1.44 9.48
CA VAL A 76 -1.47 0.23 10.07
C VAL A 76 -1.76 -0.94 9.15
N ILE A 77 -0.71 -1.65 8.76
CA ILE A 77 -0.83 -2.85 7.90
C ILE A 77 -0.41 -4.05 8.73
N UNK A 78 -1.17 -5.04 9.04
CA UNK A 78 -1.02 -6.01 9.69
C UNK A 78 -0.98 -7.00 8.87
N LEU A 79 -0.13 -7.96 8.90
CA LEU A 79 0.01 -9.17 8.08
C LEU A 79 0.31 -10.38 8.95
N GLU A 80 -0.17 -11.53 8.54
CA GLU A 80 0.06 -12.80 9.24
C GLU A 80 0.68 -13.81 8.28
N LYS A 81 1.71 -14.49 8.73
CA LYS A 81 2.33 -15.59 8.00
C LYS A 81 1.56 -16.90 8.25
N GLU A 82 1.79 -17.92 7.41
CA GLU A 82 1.14 -19.22 7.51
C GLU A 82 1.31 -19.89 8.89
N ASN A 83 2.41 -19.61 9.58
CA ASN A 83 2.65 -20.13 10.93
C ASN A 83 1.93 -19.37 12.03
N GLY A 84 1.09 -18.39 11.66
CA GLY A 84 0.33 -17.59 12.61
C GLY A 84 1.09 -16.40 13.19
N LYS A 85 2.33 -16.19 12.79
CA LYS A 85 3.12 -15.06 13.28
C LYS A 85 2.63 -13.77 12.64
N GLU A 86 2.36 -12.76 13.46
CA GLU A 86 1.82 -11.48 13.03
C GLU A 86 2.93 -10.42 12.95
N PHE A 87 2.78 -9.52 11.99
CA PHE A 87 3.70 -8.41 11.76
C PHE A 87 2.90 -7.14 11.50
N ASN A 88 3.33 -6.04 12.12
CA ASN A 88 2.67 -4.75 11.95
C ASN A 88 3.63 -3.76 11.30
N TYR A 89 3.13 -3.08 10.30
CA TYR A 89 3.85 -1.99 9.63
C TYR A 89 3.06 -0.71 9.78
N LEU A 90 3.75 0.38 10.04
CA LEU A 90 3.15 1.71 10.15
C LEU A 90 3.55 2.53 8.94
N LEU A 91 2.55 3.01 8.20
CA LEU A 91 2.77 3.95 7.11
C LEU A 91 2.38 5.34 7.62
N LYS A 92 3.37 6.21 7.74
CA LYS A 92 3.22 7.56 8.29
C LYS A 92 3.40 8.59 7.19
N ASN A 93 2.43 9.51 7.10
CA ASN A 93 2.58 10.65 6.20
C ASN A 93 3.57 11.64 6.81
N LYS A 94 4.64 11.94 6.08
CA LYS A 94 5.67 12.91 6.47
C LYS A 94 5.70 14.07 5.49
N ALA A 95 4.59 14.33 4.81
CA ALA A 95 4.51 15.37 3.79
C ALA A 95 4.71 16.77 4.39
N LYS A 96 5.59 17.53 3.78
CA LYS A 96 5.71 18.97 4.03
C LYS A 96 5.38 19.71 2.74
N TRP A 97 6.07 19.38 1.68
CA TRP A 97 5.89 19.97 0.35
C TRP A 97 5.40 18.95 -0.68
N LYS A 98 5.74 17.68 -0.46
CA LYS A 98 5.38 16.56 -1.34
C LYS A 98 4.93 15.37 -0.49
N UNK A 99 4.11 14.46 -0.78
CA UNK A 99 3.74 13.51 -0.18
C UNK A 99 4.77 12.73 0.02
N ARG A 100 4.99 12.36 1.01
CA ARG A 100 6.02 11.39 1.42
C ARG A 100 5.43 10.49 2.48
N PHE A 101 5.51 9.20 2.26
CA PHE A 101 5.12 8.22 3.27
C PHE A 101 6.37 7.47 3.72
N GLU A 102 6.52 7.30 5.02
CA GLU A 102 7.58 6.47 5.60
C GLU A 102 6.96 5.23 6.21
N VAL A 103 7.58 4.08 5.97
CA VAL A 103 7.09 2.79 6.46
C VAL A 103 8.04 2.25 7.50
N PHE A 104 7.48 1.90 8.67
CA PHE A 104 8.22 1.40 9.83
C PHE A 104 7.70 0.02 10.20
N ASN A 105 8.58 -0.84 10.69
CA ASN A 105 8.18 -2.13 11.27
C ASN A 105 7.89 -1.98 12.77
N GLU A 106 7.55 -3.09 13.43
CA GLU A 106 7.21 -3.10 14.87
C GLU A 106 8.35 -2.66 15.77
N SER A 107 9.60 -2.81 15.31
CA SER A 107 10.77 -2.36 16.08
C SER A 107 11.08 -0.88 15.86
N GLU A 108 10.19 -0.18 15.16
CA GLU A 108 10.35 1.22 14.77
C GLU A 108 11.53 1.45 13.81
N ALA A 109 12.02 0.39 13.15
CA ALA A 109 13.01 0.54 12.10
C ALA A 109 12.33 1.04 10.82
N HIS A 110 12.99 2.01 10.17
CA HIS A 110 12.48 2.63 8.96
C HIS A 110 12.78 1.73 7.74
N UNK A 111 11.65 1.18 7.17
CA UNK A 111 11.75 0.32 6.28
C UNK A 111 12.06 0.83 5.08
N PHE A 112 11.37 1.73 4.56
CA PHE A 112 11.52 2.44 3.28
C PHE A 112 10.58 3.65 3.24
N SER A 113 10.77 4.50 2.22
CA SER A 113 9.88 5.64 1.99
C SER A 113 9.30 5.59 0.58
N LEU A 114 8.09 6.11 0.44
CA LEU A 114 7.44 6.38 -0.84
C LEU A 114 7.51 7.89 -1.06
N ASN A 115 8.37 8.33 -1.95
CA ASN A 115 8.59 9.75 -2.25
C ASN A 115 7.81 10.12 -3.51
N SER A 116 6.80 10.99 -3.38
CA SER A 116 5.99 11.36 -4.53
C SER A 116 6.81 12.10 -5.58
N VAL A 117 6.56 11.79 -6.83
CA VAL A 117 7.11 12.48 -7.98
C VAL A 117 5.99 13.37 -8.54
N ASN A 118 6.25 14.66 -8.63
CA ASN A 118 5.24 15.61 -9.13
C ASN A 118 4.98 15.39 -10.61
N LYS A 119 3.71 15.07 -10.92
CA LYS A 119 3.24 15.04 -12.30
C LYS A 119 1.96 15.86 -12.35
N TRP A 120 2.03 17.01 -13.00
CA TRP A 120 0.95 17.98 -13.05
C TRP A 120 -0.33 17.45 -13.72
N THR A 121 -0.22 16.36 -14.48
CA THR A 121 -1.32 15.87 -15.30
C THR A 121 -2.06 14.66 -14.72
N LYS A 122 -1.63 14.14 -13.55
CA LYS A 122 -2.23 12.94 -12.96
C LYS A 122 -2.98 13.26 -11.66
N LEU A 123 -4.11 12.61 -11.49
CA LEU A 123 -4.92 12.69 -10.26
C LEU A 123 -4.28 11.94 -9.10
N ASN A 124 -3.45 10.95 -9.40
CA ASN A 124 -2.75 10.13 -8.41
C ASN A 124 -1.25 10.33 -8.52
N TYR A 125 -0.55 10.03 -7.43
CA TYR A 125 0.89 10.21 -7.37
C TYR A 125 1.63 8.99 -7.90
N ASP A 126 2.76 9.25 -8.54
CA ASP A 126 3.80 8.25 -8.72
C ASP A 126 4.75 8.37 -7.52
N TYR A 127 5.40 7.27 -7.15
CA TYR A 127 6.35 7.26 -6.04
C TYR A 127 7.65 6.59 -6.43
N ASP A 128 8.75 7.24 -6.09
CA ASP A 128 10.06 6.58 -6.04
C ASP A 128 10.18 5.92 -4.66
N VAL A 129 10.63 4.66 -4.64
CA VAL A 129 10.83 3.90 -3.41
C VAL A 129 12.28 4.08 -2.95
N GLU A 130 12.44 4.65 -1.77
CA GLU A 130 13.76 4.84 -1.15
C GLU A 130 13.91 3.81 -0.03
N MET A 131 14.86 2.90 -0.24
CA MET A 131 15.09 1.82 0.74
C MET A 131 15.93 2.32 1.92
N UNK A 132 15.39 1.96 3.10
CA UNK A 132 16.06 2.34 4.16
C UNK A 132 16.71 1.19 4.74
N ASP A 133 16.37 0.70 5.94
CA ASP A 133 16.83 -0.51 6.60
C ASP A 133 15.78 -1.61 6.46
N TYR A 134 15.70 -2.22 5.31
CA TYR A 134 14.65 -3.20 5.01
C TYR A 134 15.04 -4.57 5.57
N ASN A 135 14.48 -4.90 6.72
CA ASN A 135 14.60 -6.21 7.33
C ASN A 135 13.17 -6.66 7.63
N SER A 136 12.60 -7.47 6.75
CA SER A 136 11.21 -7.89 6.83
C SER A 136 11.07 -9.36 6.43
N GLU A 137 10.07 -10.02 7.01
CA GLU A 137 9.68 -11.39 6.67
C GLU A 137 8.95 -11.46 5.33
N PHE A 138 8.57 -10.31 4.77
CA PHE A 138 7.82 -10.23 3.51
C PHE A 138 8.73 -9.70 2.41
N GLU A 139 8.51 -10.17 1.19
CA GLU A 139 9.20 -9.61 0.03
C GLU A 139 8.81 -8.15 -0.12
N ILE A 140 9.76 -7.31 -0.53
CA ILE A 140 9.51 -5.87 -0.66
C ILE A 140 8.39 -5.61 -1.69
N GLU A 141 8.33 -6.39 -2.77
CA GLU A 141 7.32 -6.22 -3.81
C GLU A 141 5.91 -6.42 -3.23
N GLU A 142 5.74 -7.44 -2.39
CA GLU A 142 4.44 -7.71 -1.76
C GLU A 142 4.06 -6.57 -0.82
N LEU A 143 4.98 -6.15 0.04
CA LEU A 143 4.69 -5.07 0.99
C LEU A 143 4.39 -3.76 0.27
N LEU A 144 5.05 -3.50 -0.88
CA LEU A 144 4.79 -2.29 -1.66
C LEU A 144 3.39 -2.26 -2.26
N ILE A 145 2.81 -3.42 -2.60
CA ILE A 145 1.40 -3.48 -3.05
C ILE A 145 0.49 -2.96 -1.93
N TYR A 146 0.69 -3.45 -0.70
CA TYR A 146 -0.15 -3.06 0.43
C TYR A 146 0.07 -1.59 0.81
N CYS A 147 1.31 -1.14 0.81
CA CYS A 147 1.64 0.25 1.13
C CYS A 147 1.15 1.23 0.07
N GLY A 148 1.22 0.86 -1.20
CA GLY A 148 0.68 1.69 -2.28
C GLY A 148 -0.83 1.84 -2.16
N TYR A 149 -1.53 0.75 -1.88
CA TYR A 149 -2.96 0.80 -1.60
C TYR A 149 -3.26 1.68 -0.38
N ALA A 150 -2.50 1.48 0.71
CA ALA A 150 -2.70 2.25 1.95
C ALA A 150 -2.44 3.75 1.72
N ALA A 151 -1.47 4.10 0.89
CA ALA A 151 -1.21 5.49 0.55
C ALA A 151 -2.39 6.10 -0.21
N ASN A 152 -2.96 5.37 -1.18
CA ASN A 152 -4.15 5.81 -1.90
C ASN A 152 -5.33 6.00 -0.94
N LEU A 153 -5.54 5.04 -0.04
CA LEU A 153 -6.62 5.09 0.94
C LEU A 153 -6.45 6.29 1.88
N TYR A 154 -5.21 6.52 2.35
CA TYR A 154 -4.90 7.66 3.20
C TYR A 154 -5.29 8.97 2.51
N LEU A 155 -4.88 9.13 1.24
CA LEU A 155 -5.18 10.35 0.48
C LEU A 155 -6.69 10.52 0.28
N ALA A 156 -7.42 9.43 0.05
CA ALA A 156 -8.87 9.48 -0.09
C ALA A 156 -9.53 9.91 1.23
N ILE A 157 -9.07 9.40 2.36
CA ILE A 157 -9.59 9.74 3.68
C ILE A 157 -9.37 11.22 3.99
N ILE A 158 -8.15 11.73 3.80
CA ILE A 158 -7.85 13.13 4.16
C ILE A 158 -8.51 14.12 3.20
N SER A 159 -8.74 13.74 1.94
CA SER A 159 -9.39 14.64 0.98
C SER A 159 -10.92 14.69 1.17
N ALA A 160 -11.49 13.75 1.92
CA ALA A 160 -12.92 13.73 2.24
C ALA A 160 -13.28 14.59 3.47
N VAL A 161 -12.27 15.13 4.16
CA VAL A 161 -12.47 15.95 5.38
C VAL A 161 -12.65 17.41 5.03
#